data_77342f3705a4078ce98ebd80711d9685
#
_entry.id   77342f3705a4078ce98ebd80711d9685
#
_cell.length_a   1.000
_cell.length_b   1.000
_cell.length_c   1.000
_cell.angle_alpha   90.00
_cell.angle_beta   90.00
_cell.angle_gamma   90.00
#
_symmetry.space_group_name_H-M   'P 1'
#
loop_
_entity.id
_entity.type
_entity.pdbx_description
1 polymer ?
#
loop_
_entity_poly.entity_id
_entity_poly.type
_entity_poly.pdbx_seq_one_letter_code
_entity_poly.pdbx_strand_id
1 'polypeptide(L)' 'EAYERQKGICPVCTEHYEIEEMEGDHITPWHLGGKTTADNCQMLCRDDNRRKSGK' A
#
# COMPACT_ATOMS: atom_id res chain seq x y z
N GLU A 1 -12.07 -1.21 2.47
CA GLU A 1 -10.96 -0.57 1.79
C GLU A 1 -9.66 -0.75 2.54
N ALA A 2 -8.55 -0.72 1.81
CA ALA A 2 -7.25 -0.99 2.42
C ALA A 2 -6.91 -0.01 3.54
N TYR A 3 -7.20 1.29 3.33
CA TYR A 3 -6.88 2.28 4.34
C TYR A 3 -7.60 2.00 5.65
N GLU A 4 -8.88 1.72 5.57
CA GLU A 4 -9.69 1.47 6.76
C GLU A 4 -9.28 0.17 7.44
N ARG A 5 -8.97 -0.84 6.65
CA ARG A 5 -8.54 -2.13 7.19
C ARG A 5 -7.22 -2.01 7.93
N GLN A 6 -6.34 -1.14 7.44
CA GLN A 6 -5.05 -0.91 8.07
C GLN A 6 -5.09 0.17 9.15
N LYS A 7 -6.24 0.83 9.31
CA LYS A 7 -6.40 1.92 10.27
C LYS A 7 -5.41 3.05 10.03
N GLY A 8 -5.08 3.25 8.75
CA GLY A 8 -4.17 4.32 8.35
C GLY A 8 -2.71 4.07 8.68
N ILE A 9 -2.35 2.83 8.98
CA ILE A 9 -0.97 2.51 9.37
C ILE A 9 -0.25 1.87 8.20
N CYS A 10 0.91 2.43 7.85
CA CYS A 10 1.74 1.87 6.80
C CYS A 10 2.34 0.54 7.31
N PRO A 11 2.17 -0.56 6.57
CA PRO A 11 2.67 -1.85 7.05
C PRO A 11 4.18 -1.98 7.01
N VAL A 12 4.87 -1.07 6.34
CA VAL A 12 6.32 -1.13 6.25
C VAL A 12 6.98 -0.36 7.39
N CYS A 13 6.61 0.90 7.56
CA CYS A 13 7.24 1.72 8.59
C CYS A 13 6.41 1.79 9.88
N THR A 14 5.19 1.26 9.87
CA THR A 14 4.28 1.17 11.00
C THR A 14 3.88 2.52 11.60
N GLU A 15 3.98 3.57 10.80
CA GLU A 15 3.54 4.90 11.20
C GLU A 15 2.13 5.16 10.69
N HIS A 16 1.39 6.01 11.39
CA HIS A 16 0.06 6.41 10.98
C HIS A 16 0.13 7.60 10.02
N TYR A 17 -0.66 7.54 8.95
CA TYR A 17 -0.72 8.60 7.95
C TYR A 17 -2.16 8.90 7.60
N GLU A 18 -2.40 10.11 7.11
CA GLU A 18 -3.68 10.44 6.52
C GLU A 18 -3.78 9.78 5.15
N ILE A 19 -5.02 9.54 4.70
CA ILE A 19 -5.20 8.82 3.44
C ILE A 19 -4.54 9.55 2.27
N GLU A 20 -4.52 10.87 2.30
CA GLU A 20 -3.91 11.63 1.21
C GLU A 20 -2.38 11.57 1.22
N GLU A 21 -1.82 11.06 2.30
CA GLU A 21 -0.37 10.88 2.39
C GLU A 21 0.05 9.46 2.03
N MET A 22 -0.90 8.61 1.67
CA MET A 22 -0.63 7.22 1.34
C MET A 22 -1.02 6.96 -0.10
N GLU A 23 -0.47 5.88 -0.65
CA GLU A 23 -0.77 5.48 -2.01
C GLU A 23 -1.10 4.01 -2.04
N GLY A 24 -2.02 3.64 -2.93
CA GLY A 24 -2.41 2.26 -3.08
C GLY A 24 -1.33 1.44 -3.75
N ASP A 25 -1.17 0.21 -3.31
CA ASP A 25 -0.15 -0.66 -3.82
C ASP A 25 -0.68 -2.09 -3.89
N HIS A 26 -0.20 -2.85 -4.87
CA HIS A 26 -0.51 -4.28 -4.97
C HIS A 26 0.55 -5.07 -4.23
N ILE A 27 0.13 -5.93 -3.31
CA ILE A 27 1.06 -6.79 -2.58
C ILE A 27 1.78 -7.69 -3.57
N THR A 28 1.03 -8.33 -4.47
CA THR A 28 1.61 -9.05 -5.59
C THR A 28 1.36 -8.21 -6.84
N PRO A 29 2.40 -7.78 -7.56
CA PRO A 29 2.22 -6.95 -8.74
C PRO A 29 1.32 -7.61 -9.77
N TRP A 30 0.49 -6.81 -10.44
CA TRP A 30 -0.49 -7.35 -11.37
C TRP A 30 0.19 -8.09 -12.53
N HIS A 31 1.37 -7.65 -12.95
CA HIS A 31 2.07 -8.30 -14.07
C HIS A 31 2.67 -9.65 -13.63
N LEU A 32 2.65 -9.95 -12.35
CA LEU A 32 3.06 -11.26 -11.85
C LEU A 32 1.86 -12.09 -11.43
N GLY A 33 0.67 -11.69 -11.88
CA GLY A 33 -0.54 -12.43 -11.58
C GLY A 33 -1.35 -11.89 -10.42
N GLY A 34 -0.92 -10.79 -9.82
CA GLY A 34 -1.66 -10.18 -8.73
C GLY A 34 -2.95 -9.55 -9.24
N LYS A 35 -4.00 -9.63 -8.45
CA LYS A 35 -5.31 -9.09 -8.82
C LYS A 35 -5.64 -7.88 -7.98
N THR A 36 -6.50 -7.01 -8.51
CA THR A 36 -6.96 -5.85 -7.77
C THR A 36 -8.12 -6.28 -6.87
N THR A 37 -7.77 -6.98 -5.81
CA THR A 37 -8.74 -7.44 -4.82
C THR A 37 -8.33 -6.88 -3.46
N ALA A 38 -9.29 -6.87 -2.52
CA ALA A 38 -9.04 -6.26 -1.22
C ALA A 38 -7.85 -6.87 -0.51
N ASP A 39 -7.68 -8.19 -0.62
CA ASP A 39 -6.60 -8.88 0.05
C ASP A 39 -5.25 -8.74 -0.65
N ASN A 40 -5.24 -8.19 -1.86
CA ASN A 40 -4.00 -7.92 -2.59
C ASN A 40 -3.70 -6.43 -2.68
N CYS A 41 -4.44 -5.60 -1.98
CA CYS A 41 -4.24 -4.17 -1.99
C CYS A 41 -3.82 -3.70 -0.62
N GLN A 42 -2.90 -2.77 -0.58
CA GLN A 42 -2.46 -2.18 0.68
C GLN A 42 -2.15 -0.71 0.44
N MET A 43 -2.14 0.05 1.53
CA MET A 43 -1.77 1.45 1.47
C MET A 43 -0.37 1.61 2.05
N LEU A 44 0.49 2.26 1.31
CA LEU A 44 1.84 2.57 1.77
C LEU A 44 2.00 4.07 1.82
N CYS A 45 2.83 4.56 2.72
CA CYS A 45 3.20 5.96 2.67
C CYS A 45 3.99 6.20 1.38
N ARG A 46 4.02 7.47 0.94
CA ARG A 46 4.63 7.78 -0.35
C ARG A 46 6.07 7.31 -0.44
N ASP A 47 6.82 7.52 0.63
CA ASP A 47 8.23 7.15 0.63
C ASP A 47 8.42 5.65 0.44
N ASP A 48 7.63 4.86 1.17
CA ASP A 48 7.74 3.42 1.06
C ASP A 48 7.25 2.92 -0.28
N ASN A 49 6.19 3.57 -0.81
CA ASN A 49 5.67 3.18 -2.12
C ASN A 49 6.69 3.45 -3.21
N ARG A 50 7.39 4.56 -3.13
CA ARG A 50 8.44 4.87 -4.11
C ARG A 50 9.59 3.90 -4.01
N ARG A 51 9.97 3.56 -2.79
CA ARG A 51 11.06 2.63 -2.56
C ARG A 51 10.72 1.25 -3.10
N LYS A 52 9.47 0.84 -2.91
CA LYS A 52 9.02 -0.45 -3.41
C LYS A 52 8.98 -0.48 -4.93
N SER A 53 8.72 0.64 -5.56
CA SER A 53 8.69 0.72 -7.01
C SER A 53 10.05 0.43 -7.64
N GLY A 54 11.11 0.47 -6.87
CA GLY A 54 12.42 0.09 -7.34
C GLY A 54 13.07 1.09 -8.28
N LYS A 55 12.71 2.32 -8.17
CA LYS A 55 13.25 3.33 -9.09
C LYS A 55 14.15 4.31 -8.38
#